data_d181831d0d4956b2d52954049ab9b244
#
_entry.id   d181831d0d4956b2d52954049ab9b244
#
_cell.length_a   1.000
_cell.length_b   1.000
_cell.length_c   1.000
_cell.angle_alpha   90.00
_cell.angle_beta   90.00
_cell.angle_gamma   90.00
#
_symmetry.space_group_name_H-M   'P 1'
#
loop_
_entity.id
_entity.type
_entity.pdbx_description
1 polymer ?
#
loop_
_entity_poly.entity_id
_entity_poly.type
_entity_poly.pdbx_seq_one_letter_code
_entity_poly.pdbx_strand_id
1 'polypeptide(L)'
;MVSNTGSNQQEFDRAQKVLVGGVNSAVRAFRAVGGTPRFIARADGAYLWDVEGKRYVDYLGSWGPMVVGHSHPLVLERVRDAAGRGLSYGAPNVMETELAERICSLFSHVERVRFTSSGTEAAMSALRLARGFTGRTKILKFEGCYHGTADSLLVKAGSGALAFGQPSSAGVPEDLARHTLVAQFNDLASVKALFDAHPGQIACVMIEPAAGNMNLILPQKGFLEGLRALCSADGSLLIFDEVMTGFRVALGGMPVGAIGGPAAVMEMMAPLGPVYQAGTLSGNPIAMAAGLATLELISAPGFYEPVVARLGRLIAGLREAAQAAGVPFSAQQLGTMAGIYMMPKVPQSYAEVMTQDVERFKRFYHRMLEAGVYFPPSPVEAFFFSSAHGDAEVDFTLEQARIAFRDL
;
A
#
# COMPACT_ATOMS: atom_id res chain seq x y z
N MET A 1 -22.90 21.95 -1.60
CA MET A 1 -21.86 22.63 -0.85
C MET A 1 -21.91 22.09 0.56
N VAL A 2 -20.86 21.43 1.05
CA VAL A 2 -20.75 21.04 2.45
C VAL A 2 -20.48 22.33 3.21
N SER A 3 -21.40 22.75 4.09
CA SER A 3 -21.20 23.92 4.96
C SER A 3 -20.08 23.62 5.94
N ASN A 4 -18.92 24.19 5.68
CA ASN A 4 -17.71 24.01 6.47
C ASN A 4 -17.77 25.01 7.65
N THR A 5 -18.26 24.56 8.81
CA THR A 5 -18.49 25.43 9.96
C THR A 5 -17.86 24.91 11.26
N GLY A 6 -17.03 23.85 11.22
CA GLY A 6 -16.46 23.24 12.40
C GLY A 6 -14.92 23.12 12.34
N SER A 7 -14.29 23.03 13.52
CA SER A 7 -12.87 22.67 13.64
C SER A 7 -12.67 21.17 13.41
N ASN A 8 -11.42 20.75 13.13
CA ASN A 8 -11.06 19.33 13.06
C ASN A 8 -11.47 18.58 14.33
N GLN A 9 -11.36 19.20 15.50
CA GLN A 9 -11.77 18.59 16.76
C GLN A 9 -13.30 18.41 16.83
N GLN A 10 -14.08 19.42 16.44
CA GLN A 10 -15.55 19.30 16.42
C GLN A 10 -16.04 18.22 15.47
N GLU A 11 -15.43 18.12 14.29
CA GLU A 11 -15.74 17.04 13.33
C GLU A 11 -15.34 15.68 13.87
N PHE A 12 -14.20 15.56 14.55
CA PHE A 12 -13.79 14.30 15.19
C PHE A 12 -14.76 13.90 16.30
N ASP A 13 -15.13 14.81 17.18
CA ASP A 13 -16.11 14.56 18.25
C ASP A 13 -17.48 14.15 17.69
N ARG A 14 -17.89 14.76 16.58
CA ARG A 14 -19.12 14.38 15.86
C ARG A 14 -19.01 13.00 15.24
N ALA A 15 -17.88 12.70 14.57
CA ALA A 15 -17.62 11.42 13.93
C ALA A 15 -17.58 10.27 14.94
N GLN A 16 -16.98 10.47 16.11
CA GLN A 16 -16.91 9.46 17.16
C GLN A 16 -18.29 9.00 17.68
N LYS A 17 -19.33 9.82 17.52
CA LYS A 17 -20.71 9.46 17.92
C LYS A 17 -21.36 8.45 16.97
N VAL A 18 -20.91 8.35 15.73
CA VAL A 18 -21.56 7.56 14.67
C VAL A 18 -20.60 6.63 13.91
N LEU A 19 -19.29 6.88 13.96
CA LEU A 19 -18.26 6.03 13.37
C LEU A 19 -17.40 5.41 14.47
N VAL A 20 -17.08 4.13 14.35
CA VAL A 20 -16.20 3.43 15.30
C VAL A 20 -14.84 4.10 15.37
N GLY A 21 -14.53 4.73 16.52
CA GLY A 21 -13.30 5.50 16.70
C GLY A 21 -13.21 6.77 15.83
N GLY A 22 -14.33 7.25 15.25
CA GLY A 22 -14.41 8.45 14.42
C GLY A 22 -13.86 8.29 13.01
N VAL A 23 -13.50 7.07 12.57
CA VAL A 23 -12.82 6.79 11.30
C VAL A 23 -13.27 5.47 10.68
N ASN A 24 -13.06 5.31 9.35
CA ASN A 24 -13.31 4.06 8.62
C ASN A 24 -12.03 3.22 8.39
N SER A 25 -10.89 3.65 8.92
CA SER A 25 -9.64 2.88 8.96
C SER A 25 -8.82 3.30 10.18
N ALA A 26 -8.37 2.32 10.97
CA ALA A 26 -7.79 2.54 12.30
C ALA A 26 -6.58 3.51 12.30
N VAL A 27 -5.73 3.47 11.28
CA VAL A 27 -4.56 4.34 11.16
C VAL A 27 -4.93 5.82 11.05
N ARG A 28 -6.11 6.15 10.51
CA ARG A 28 -6.60 7.53 10.34
C ARG A 28 -6.96 8.21 11.67
N ALA A 29 -7.09 7.43 12.76
CA ALA A 29 -7.43 7.96 14.09
C ALA A 29 -6.23 8.58 14.85
N PHE A 30 -5.05 8.71 14.24
CA PHE A 30 -3.83 9.27 14.82
C PHE A 30 -3.34 8.59 16.10
N ARG A 31 -3.76 7.35 16.38
CA ARG A 31 -3.36 6.65 17.62
C ARG A 31 -1.85 6.48 17.75
N ALA A 32 -1.14 6.29 16.63
CA ALA A 32 0.31 6.10 16.64
C ALA A 32 1.07 7.40 16.91
N VAL A 33 0.52 8.57 16.57
CA VAL A 33 1.18 9.87 16.71
C VAL A 33 0.53 10.77 17.77
N GLY A 34 -0.73 10.49 18.13
CA GLY A 34 -1.55 11.34 19.00
C GLY A 34 -2.13 12.56 18.30
N GLY A 35 -2.88 13.36 19.06
CA GLY A 35 -3.55 14.56 18.54
C GLY A 35 -4.85 14.28 17.77
N THR A 36 -5.40 15.33 17.15
CA THR A 36 -6.67 15.28 16.43
C THR A 36 -6.44 15.02 14.94
N PRO A 37 -7.11 14.00 14.35
CA PRO A 37 -7.07 13.76 12.91
C PRO A 37 -7.54 14.98 12.10
N ARG A 38 -6.98 15.15 10.90
CA ARG A 38 -7.41 16.21 9.99
C ARG A 38 -8.57 15.71 9.13
N PHE A 39 -9.69 16.43 9.16
CA PHE A 39 -10.84 16.19 8.31
C PHE A 39 -10.67 16.96 7.01
N ILE A 40 -10.52 16.25 5.92
CA ILE A 40 -10.19 16.83 4.62
C ILE A 40 -11.46 17.25 3.89
N ALA A 41 -11.55 18.53 3.52
CA ALA A 41 -12.65 19.12 2.79
C ALA A 41 -12.48 19.04 1.26
N ARG A 42 -11.24 19.12 0.77
CA ARG A 42 -10.91 18.98 -0.66
C ARG A 42 -9.45 18.60 -0.88
N ALA A 43 -9.17 18.13 -2.06
CA ALA A 43 -7.82 17.79 -2.51
C ALA A 43 -7.63 18.22 -3.96
N ASP A 44 -6.43 18.69 -4.33
CA ASP A 44 -6.10 19.08 -5.70
C ASP A 44 -4.57 19.04 -5.91
N GLY A 45 -4.10 18.45 -6.99
CA GLY A 45 -2.69 18.27 -7.29
C GLY A 45 -1.94 17.57 -6.16
N ALA A 46 -0.94 18.22 -5.60
CA ALA A 46 -0.14 17.72 -4.47
C ALA A 46 -0.69 18.15 -3.10
N TYR A 47 -1.91 18.68 -3.01
CA TYR A 47 -2.39 19.33 -1.80
C TYR A 47 -3.70 18.77 -1.27
N LEU A 48 -3.80 18.77 0.07
CA LEU A 48 -5.05 18.60 0.84
C LEU A 48 -5.41 19.92 1.53
N TRP A 49 -6.71 20.15 1.72
CA TRP A 49 -7.23 21.22 2.58
C TRP A 49 -8.18 20.61 3.60
N ASP A 50 -7.92 20.90 4.86
CA ASP A 50 -8.82 20.46 5.91
C ASP A 50 -10.09 21.36 6.06
N VAL A 51 -10.95 20.97 6.96
CA VAL A 51 -12.20 21.70 7.24
C VAL A 51 -11.98 23.11 7.81
N GLU A 52 -10.81 23.40 8.34
CA GLU A 52 -10.42 24.73 8.83
C GLU A 52 -9.81 25.60 7.70
N GLY A 53 -9.69 25.04 6.48
CA GLY A 53 -9.11 25.70 5.32
C GLY A 53 -7.59 25.67 5.27
N LYS A 54 -6.94 24.97 6.20
CA LYS A 54 -5.49 24.82 6.19
C LYS A 54 -5.05 23.88 5.08
N ARG A 55 -4.03 24.31 4.33
CA ARG A 55 -3.45 23.57 3.22
C ARG A 55 -2.24 22.75 3.68
N TYR A 56 -2.10 21.55 3.12
CA TYR A 56 -0.99 20.63 3.37
C TYR A 56 -0.43 20.12 2.06
N VAL A 57 0.91 20.04 1.92
CA VAL A 57 1.56 19.20 0.93
C VAL A 57 1.33 17.74 1.33
N ASP A 58 0.74 16.95 0.46
CA ASP A 58 0.28 15.59 0.75
C ASP A 58 1.28 14.51 0.36
N TYR A 59 1.96 13.95 1.34
CA TYR A 59 2.79 12.75 1.17
C TYR A 59 2.10 11.45 1.59
N LEU A 60 0.82 11.51 1.95
CA LEU A 60 0.00 10.33 2.21
C LEU A 60 -0.47 9.67 0.92
N GLY A 61 -0.79 10.49 -0.11
CA GLY A 61 -1.18 10.02 -1.46
C GLY A 61 -2.32 9.01 -1.46
N SER A 62 -3.28 9.15 -0.52
CA SER A 62 -4.37 8.19 -0.29
C SER A 62 -3.89 6.74 -0.06
N TRP A 63 -2.72 6.56 0.57
CA TRP A 63 -2.07 5.26 0.84
C TRP A 63 -1.62 4.53 -0.44
N GLY A 64 -1.26 5.28 -1.47
CA GLY A 64 -0.64 4.75 -2.67
C GLY A 64 -1.27 5.13 -4.01
N PRO A 65 -2.60 5.14 -4.21
CA PRO A 65 -3.17 5.25 -5.56
C PRO A 65 -3.00 6.62 -6.25
N MET A 66 -2.69 7.72 -5.53
CA MET A 66 -2.60 9.06 -6.13
C MET A 66 -1.26 9.31 -6.84
N VAL A 67 -0.92 8.50 -7.85
CA VAL A 67 0.35 8.61 -8.60
C VAL A 67 0.44 9.91 -9.40
N VAL A 68 -0.69 10.36 -9.95
CA VAL A 68 -0.80 11.60 -10.74
C VAL A 68 -1.25 12.80 -9.89
N GLY A 69 -1.34 12.65 -8.58
CA GLY A 69 -1.90 13.64 -7.67
C GLY A 69 -3.43 13.59 -7.60
N HIS A 70 -3.98 14.51 -6.81
CA HIS A 70 -5.43 14.62 -6.63
C HIS A 70 -6.08 15.37 -7.78
N SER A 71 -7.32 14.99 -8.09
CA SER A 71 -8.19 15.73 -9.02
C SER A 71 -7.57 16.01 -10.41
N HIS A 72 -6.72 15.10 -10.92
CA HIS A 72 -6.09 15.30 -12.23
C HIS A 72 -7.17 15.53 -13.31
N PRO A 73 -7.05 16.59 -14.15
CA PRO A 73 -8.11 17.01 -15.10
C PRO A 73 -8.60 15.88 -16.01
N LEU A 74 -7.72 15.12 -16.63
CA LEU A 74 -8.08 14.00 -17.50
C LEU A 74 -8.84 12.90 -16.73
N VAL A 75 -8.38 12.55 -15.52
CA VAL A 75 -9.06 11.53 -14.70
C VAL A 75 -10.47 12.00 -14.33
N LEU A 76 -10.62 13.26 -13.89
CA LEU A 76 -11.93 13.84 -13.58
C LEU A 76 -12.86 13.91 -14.79
N GLU A 77 -12.36 14.26 -15.97
CA GLU A 77 -13.11 14.28 -17.22
C GLU A 77 -13.69 12.90 -17.54
N ARG A 78 -12.84 11.87 -17.57
CA ARG A 78 -13.24 10.48 -17.83
C ARG A 78 -14.22 9.94 -16.80
N VAL A 79 -14.01 10.25 -15.52
CA VAL A 79 -14.91 9.85 -14.43
C VAL A 79 -16.28 10.54 -14.56
N ARG A 80 -16.33 11.84 -14.87
CA ARG A 80 -17.58 12.58 -15.06
C ARG A 80 -18.37 12.05 -16.27
N ASP A 81 -17.68 11.77 -17.37
CA ASP A 81 -18.29 11.18 -18.57
C ASP A 81 -18.86 9.78 -18.25
N ALA A 82 -18.10 8.92 -17.58
CA ALA A 82 -18.59 7.62 -17.14
C ALA A 82 -19.78 7.74 -16.17
N ALA A 83 -19.74 8.67 -15.22
CA ALA A 83 -20.83 8.93 -14.27
C ALA A 83 -22.12 9.39 -14.96
N GLY A 84 -22.01 10.13 -16.06
CA GLY A 84 -23.16 10.55 -16.90
C GLY A 84 -23.87 9.38 -17.57
N ARG A 85 -23.21 8.22 -17.70
CA ARG A 85 -23.78 6.99 -18.29
C ARG A 85 -24.26 5.97 -17.26
N GLY A 86 -23.98 6.17 -15.99
CA GLY A 86 -24.39 5.32 -14.86
C GLY A 86 -23.24 4.94 -13.95
N LEU A 87 -23.53 4.75 -12.67
CA LEU A 87 -22.51 4.51 -11.63
C LEU A 87 -22.16 3.03 -11.49
N SER A 88 -23.09 2.12 -11.83
CA SER A 88 -22.93 0.67 -11.76
C SER A 88 -24.00 0.01 -12.63
N TYR A 89 -23.64 -1.06 -13.32
CA TYR A 89 -24.59 -1.71 -14.25
C TYR A 89 -25.07 -3.08 -13.75
N GLY A 90 -24.33 -3.74 -12.86
CA GLY A 90 -24.58 -5.15 -12.49
C GLY A 90 -24.43 -6.10 -13.70
N ALA A 91 -23.71 -5.66 -14.73
CA ALA A 91 -23.46 -6.36 -15.99
C ALA A 91 -22.06 -5.97 -16.51
N PRO A 92 -21.43 -6.80 -17.37
CA PRO A 92 -20.14 -6.47 -17.97
C PRO A 92 -20.20 -5.17 -18.79
N ASN A 93 -19.07 -4.44 -18.83
CA ASN A 93 -18.94 -3.23 -19.64
C ASN A 93 -17.60 -3.21 -20.39
N VAL A 94 -17.54 -2.44 -21.47
CA VAL A 94 -16.38 -2.39 -22.39
C VAL A 94 -15.11 -1.94 -21.69
N MET A 95 -15.20 -0.99 -20.75
CA MET A 95 -14.04 -0.46 -20.04
C MET A 95 -13.34 -1.51 -19.15
N GLU A 96 -14.07 -2.54 -18.69
CA GLU A 96 -13.43 -3.68 -17.99
C GLU A 96 -12.49 -4.43 -18.92
N THR A 97 -12.95 -4.71 -20.15
CA THR A 97 -12.14 -5.38 -21.18
C THR A 97 -10.91 -4.55 -21.54
N GLU A 98 -11.12 -3.27 -21.86
CA GLU A 98 -10.02 -2.34 -22.20
C GLU A 98 -8.97 -2.24 -21.09
N LEU A 99 -9.42 -2.14 -19.84
CA LEU A 99 -8.51 -2.06 -18.71
C LEU A 99 -7.75 -3.38 -18.48
N ALA A 100 -8.42 -4.54 -18.62
CA ALA A 100 -7.78 -5.84 -18.52
C ALA A 100 -6.73 -6.05 -19.63
N GLU A 101 -7.07 -5.71 -20.88
CA GLU A 101 -6.13 -5.75 -22.01
C GLU A 101 -4.91 -4.88 -21.76
N ARG A 102 -5.12 -3.66 -21.24
CA ARG A 102 -4.03 -2.75 -20.90
C ARG A 102 -3.12 -3.34 -19.82
N ILE A 103 -3.68 -3.92 -18.76
CA ILE A 103 -2.89 -4.57 -17.70
C ILE A 103 -2.11 -5.76 -18.29
N CYS A 104 -2.75 -6.65 -19.02
CA CYS A 104 -2.08 -7.79 -19.66
C CYS A 104 -0.96 -7.35 -20.60
N SER A 105 -1.11 -6.24 -21.31
CA SER A 105 -0.05 -5.71 -22.19
C SER A 105 1.17 -5.16 -21.44
N LEU A 106 1.00 -4.74 -20.18
CA LEU A 106 2.06 -4.18 -19.35
C LEU A 106 2.87 -5.25 -18.59
N PHE A 107 2.28 -6.41 -18.35
CA PHE A 107 2.90 -7.50 -17.57
C PHE A 107 2.93 -8.81 -18.37
N SER A 108 4.10 -9.21 -18.82
CA SER A 108 4.27 -10.42 -19.65
C SER A 108 3.82 -11.73 -19.00
N HIS A 109 3.71 -11.77 -17.67
CA HIS A 109 3.26 -12.93 -16.89
C HIS A 109 1.78 -12.88 -16.51
N VAL A 110 1.06 -11.80 -16.88
CA VAL A 110 -0.37 -11.63 -16.64
C VAL A 110 -1.13 -11.86 -17.94
N GLU A 111 -1.76 -13.01 -18.05
CA GLU A 111 -2.57 -13.39 -19.23
C GLU A 111 -4.05 -13.18 -19.01
N ARG A 112 -4.49 -13.18 -17.74
CA ARG A 112 -5.89 -12.95 -17.32
C ARG A 112 -5.95 -12.08 -16.09
N VAL A 113 -7.01 -11.28 -15.99
CA VAL A 113 -7.27 -10.36 -14.86
C VAL A 113 -8.67 -10.59 -14.32
N ARG A 114 -8.85 -10.44 -13.03
CA ARG A 114 -10.15 -10.33 -12.35
C ARG A 114 -10.13 -9.10 -11.45
N PHE A 115 -11.05 -8.18 -11.69
CA PHE A 115 -11.22 -6.98 -10.87
C PHE A 115 -11.95 -7.28 -9.57
N THR A 116 -11.62 -6.50 -8.54
CA THR A 116 -12.24 -6.48 -7.22
C THR A 116 -12.40 -5.03 -6.76
N SER A 117 -13.10 -4.80 -5.64
CA SER A 117 -13.33 -3.44 -5.14
C SER A 117 -12.28 -2.98 -4.12
N SER A 118 -11.39 -3.86 -3.67
CA SER A 118 -10.33 -3.53 -2.69
C SER A 118 -9.14 -4.49 -2.77
N GLY A 119 -7.99 -4.06 -2.23
CA GLY A 119 -6.81 -4.93 -2.05
C GLY A 119 -7.10 -6.13 -1.14
N THR A 120 -7.92 -5.97 -0.11
CA THR A 120 -8.36 -7.09 0.75
C THR A 120 -9.11 -8.16 -0.05
N GLU A 121 -10.05 -7.76 -0.91
CA GLU A 121 -10.77 -8.70 -1.77
C GLU A 121 -9.83 -9.39 -2.76
N ALA A 122 -8.89 -8.65 -3.35
CA ALA A 122 -7.87 -9.19 -4.23
C ALA A 122 -7.02 -10.24 -3.52
N ALA A 123 -6.44 -9.90 -2.37
CA ALA A 123 -5.61 -10.81 -1.58
C ALA A 123 -6.37 -12.06 -1.12
N MET A 124 -7.59 -11.90 -0.58
CA MET A 124 -8.46 -13.01 -0.18
C MET A 124 -8.77 -13.95 -1.35
N SER A 125 -9.03 -13.38 -2.53
CA SER A 125 -9.35 -14.17 -3.73
C SER A 125 -8.10 -14.86 -4.29
N ALA A 126 -6.94 -14.20 -4.27
CA ALA A 126 -5.66 -14.79 -4.66
C ALA A 126 -5.28 -16.00 -3.78
N LEU A 127 -5.48 -15.90 -2.46
CA LEU A 127 -5.24 -17.02 -1.55
C LEU A 127 -6.20 -18.20 -1.82
N ARG A 128 -7.49 -17.91 -2.04
CA ARG A 128 -8.48 -18.95 -2.39
C ARG A 128 -8.12 -19.62 -3.71
N LEU A 129 -7.71 -18.84 -4.70
CA LEU A 129 -7.26 -19.31 -5.99
C LEU A 129 -6.01 -20.20 -5.86
N ALA A 130 -5.02 -19.79 -5.09
CA ALA A 130 -3.82 -20.57 -4.84
C ALA A 130 -4.12 -21.92 -4.18
N ARG A 131 -5.00 -21.92 -3.17
CA ARG A 131 -5.46 -23.15 -2.52
C ARG A 131 -6.23 -24.06 -3.48
N GLY A 132 -7.12 -23.49 -4.29
CA GLY A 132 -7.89 -24.23 -5.28
C GLY A 132 -7.03 -24.84 -6.39
N PHE A 133 -6.04 -24.09 -6.86
CA PHE A 133 -5.11 -24.55 -7.91
C PHE A 133 -4.17 -25.64 -7.43
N THR A 134 -3.59 -25.47 -6.23
CA THR A 134 -2.58 -26.43 -5.72
C THR A 134 -3.18 -27.61 -4.94
N GLY A 135 -4.44 -27.51 -4.50
CA GLY A 135 -5.06 -28.47 -3.57
C GLY A 135 -4.49 -28.41 -2.14
N ARG A 136 -3.69 -27.40 -1.81
CA ARG A 136 -2.98 -27.26 -0.54
C ARG A 136 -3.64 -26.23 0.37
N THR A 137 -3.41 -26.29 1.68
CA THR A 137 -4.11 -25.44 2.66
C THR A 137 -3.27 -24.34 3.27
N LYS A 138 -1.96 -24.56 3.46
CA LYS A 138 -1.10 -23.58 4.13
C LYS A 138 -0.73 -22.42 3.20
N ILE A 139 -0.56 -21.25 3.77
CA ILE A 139 0.02 -20.08 3.11
C ILE A 139 1.23 -19.60 3.91
N LEU A 140 2.18 -18.96 3.26
CA LEU A 140 3.33 -18.33 3.88
C LEU A 140 3.27 -16.83 3.59
N LYS A 141 3.41 -16.00 4.62
CA LYS A 141 3.56 -14.55 4.53
C LYS A 141 4.77 -14.07 5.33
N PHE A 142 5.04 -12.78 5.31
CA PHE A 142 6.19 -12.19 6.03
C PHE A 142 5.73 -11.31 7.19
N GLU A 143 6.51 -11.35 8.28
CA GLU A 143 6.30 -10.46 9.43
C GLU A 143 6.46 -8.99 8.98
N GLY A 144 5.59 -8.12 9.50
CA GLY A 144 5.53 -6.70 9.12
C GLY A 144 4.79 -6.40 7.83
N CYS A 145 4.60 -7.38 6.92
CA CYS A 145 3.79 -7.20 5.71
C CYS A 145 2.29 -7.24 6.02
N TYR A 146 1.53 -6.38 5.34
CA TYR A 146 0.07 -6.31 5.45
C TYR A 146 -0.58 -6.58 4.08
N HIS A 147 -1.58 -7.45 4.07
CA HIS A 147 -2.25 -7.89 2.84
C HIS A 147 -3.78 -7.81 2.95
N GLY A 148 -4.29 -6.81 3.67
CA GLY A 148 -5.72 -6.66 3.91
C GLY A 148 -6.23 -7.40 5.15
N THR A 149 -7.54 -7.41 5.33
CA THR A 149 -8.23 -7.84 6.57
C THR A 149 -8.88 -9.22 6.48
N ALA A 150 -8.50 -10.06 5.51
CA ALA A 150 -8.93 -11.45 5.48
C ALA A 150 -8.34 -12.21 6.69
N ASP A 151 -9.16 -13.05 7.37
CA ASP A 151 -8.76 -13.73 8.60
C ASP A 151 -7.45 -14.51 8.48
N SER A 152 -7.24 -15.20 7.36
CA SER A 152 -5.96 -15.89 7.06
C SER A 152 -4.74 -14.97 6.99
N LEU A 153 -4.92 -13.65 6.86
CA LEU A 153 -3.85 -12.66 6.73
C LEU A 153 -3.65 -11.83 8.01
N LEU A 154 -4.65 -11.81 8.90
CA LEU A 154 -4.56 -11.20 10.23
C LEU A 154 -3.85 -12.13 11.22
N VAL A 155 -2.61 -12.49 10.87
CA VAL A 155 -1.77 -13.44 11.59
C VAL A 155 -0.38 -12.85 11.74
N LYS A 156 0.20 -12.99 12.94
CA LYS A 156 1.58 -12.60 13.30
C LYS A 156 2.44 -13.82 13.60
N ALA A 157 3.75 -13.65 13.63
CA ALA A 157 4.67 -14.69 14.05
C ALA A 157 4.35 -15.17 15.48
N GLY A 158 4.38 -16.48 15.69
CA GLY A 158 4.33 -17.09 17.01
C GLY A 158 5.67 -17.03 17.73
N SER A 159 5.73 -17.46 18.98
CA SER A 159 6.96 -17.58 19.75
C SER A 159 7.79 -18.79 19.27
N GLY A 160 8.85 -18.53 18.50
CA GLY A 160 9.77 -19.55 17.98
C GLY A 160 9.80 -19.66 16.45
N ALA A 161 10.95 -20.07 15.90
CA ALA A 161 11.24 -20.05 14.47
C ALA A 161 10.34 -20.98 13.60
N LEU A 162 9.64 -21.92 14.22
CA LEU A 162 8.75 -22.89 13.54
C LEU A 162 7.32 -22.83 14.10
N ALA A 163 6.96 -21.79 14.90
CA ALA A 163 5.66 -21.70 15.50
C ALA A 163 4.59 -21.32 14.45
N PHE A 164 3.44 -21.97 14.55
CA PHE A 164 2.25 -21.57 13.79
C PHE A 164 1.89 -20.11 14.06
N GLY A 165 1.37 -19.43 13.04
CA GLY A 165 0.90 -18.06 13.17
C GLY A 165 -0.15 -17.92 14.28
N GLN A 166 -0.09 -16.81 15.00
CA GLN A 166 -1.07 -16.45 16.02
C GLN A 166 -2.00 -15.35 15.49
N PRO A 167 -3.28 -15.35 15.84
CA PRO A 167 -4.17 -14.24 15.48
C PRO A 167 -3.60 -12.88 15.91
N SER A 168 -3.59 -11.91 15.00
CA SER A 168 -3.20 -10.52 15.29
C SER A 168 -4.42 -9.64 15.59
N SER A 169 -5.63 -10.20 15.45
CA SER A 169 -6.90 -9.53 15.74
C SER A 169 -7.80 -10.44 16.57
N ALA A 170 -8.51 -9.86 17.52
CA ALA A 170 -9.62 -10.53 18.16
C ALA A 170 -10.68 -10.91 17.11
N GLY A 171 -11.30 -12.07 17.27
CA GLY A 171 -12.30 -12.60 16.34
C GLY A 171 -11.74 -13.50 15.23
N VAL A 172 -10.43 -13.58 15.05
CA VAL A 172 -9.81 -14.56 14.14
C VAL A 172 -9.64 -15.88 14.89
N PRO A 173 -10.29 -16.97 14.44
CA PRO A 173 -10.15 -18.28 15.09
C PRO A 173 -8.72 -18.83 14.96
N GLU A 174 -8.21 -19.45 16.02
CA GLU A 174 -6.90 -20.10 16.00
C GLU A 174 -6.79 -21.18 14.92
N ASP A 175 -7.88 -21.89 14.67
CA ASP A 175 -7.97 -22.89 13.61
C ASP A 175 -7.74 -22.34 12.20
N LEU A 176 -8.05 -21.07 11.94
CA LEU A 176 -7.70 -20.41 10.68
C LEU A 176 -6.25 -19.93 10.70
N ALA A 177 -5.80 -19.34 11.81
CA ALA A 177 -4.45 -18.80 11.94
C ALA A 177 -3.36 -19.89 11.78
N ARG A 178 -3.61 -21.14 12.24
CA ARG A 178 -2.65 -22.26 12.11
C ARG A 178 -2.30 -22.64 10.68
N HIS A 179 -3.09 -22.21 9.69
CA HIS A 179 -2.81 -22.45 8.27
C HIS A 179 -1.94 -21.36 7.65
N THR A 180 -1.55 -20.33 8.41
CA THR A 180 -0.69 -19.24 7.96
C THR A 180 0.65 -19.32 8.65
N LEU A 181 1.67 -19.56 7.85
CA LEU A 181 3.08 -19.56 8.27
C LEU A 181 3.62 -18.13 8.12
N VAL A 182 4.49 -17.71 9.04
CA VAL A 182 5.08 -16.37 9.02
C VAL A 182 6.60 -16.48 9.03
N ALA A 183 7.25 -16.00 7.96
CA ALA A 183 8.70 -15.94 7.82
C ALA A 183 9.22 -14.51 8.08
N GLN A 184 10.54 -14.37 8.21
CA GLN A 184 11.20 -13.07 8.30
C GLN A 184 11.49 -12.54 6.89
N PHE A 185 11.18 -11.26 6.67
CA PHE A 185 11.53 -10.59 5.41
C PHE A 185 13.07 -10.46 5.30
N ASN A 186 13.62 -10.69 4.10
CA ASN A 186 15.05 -10.74 3.83
C ASN A 186 15.81 -11.95 4.45
N ASP A 187 15.10 -12.96 4.93
CA ASP A 187 15.71 -14.20 5.49
C ASP A 187 15.21 -15.45 4.74
N LEU A 188 15.94 -15.84 3.68
CA LEU A 188 15.65 -17.07 2.93
C LEU A 188 15.81 -18.35 3.78
N ALA A 189 16.65 -18.31 4.82
CA ALA A 189 16.81 -19.47 5.68
C ALA A 189 15.54 -19.74 6.49
N SER A 190 14.88 -18.69 7.00
CA SER A 190 13.59 -18.81 7.69
C SER A 190 12.51 -19.37 6.76
N VAL A 191 12.48 -18.93 5.50
CA VAL A 191 11.54 -19.43 4.49
C VAL A 191 11.81 -20.92 4.19
N LYS A 192 13.08 -21.27 3.94
CA LYS A 192 13.48 -22.66 3.67
C LYS A 192 13.10 -23.60 4.80
N ALA A 193 13.34 -23.20 6.05
CA ALA A 193 12.99 -24.00 7.23
C ALA A 193 11.48 -24.30 7.28
N LEU A 194 10.62 -23.34 6.88
CA LEU A 194 9.17 -23.57 6.80
C LEU A 194 8.78 -24.52 5.67
N PHE A 195 9.44 -24.46 4.51
CA PHE A 195 9.23 -25.43 3.43
C PHE A 195 9.66 -26.84 3.86
N ASP A 196 10.83 -26.96 4.50
CA ASP A 196 11.35 -28.25 4.99
C ASP A 196 10.42 -28.86 6.07
N ALA A 197 9.80 -28.03 6.91
CA ALA A 197 8.86 -28.48 7.94
C ALA A 197 7.46 -28.83 7.40
N HIS A 198 7.09 -28.32 6.22
CA HIS A 198 5.77 -28.49 5.62
C HIS A 198 5.81 -28.89 4.14
N PRO A 199 6.53 -29.97 3.77
CA PRO A 199 6.74 -30.35 2.38
C PRO A 199 5.40 -30.62 1.68
N GLY A 200 5.20 -29.99 0.51
CA GLY A 200 4.00 -30.14 -0.30
C GLY A 200 2.68 -29.65 0.34
N GLN A 201 2.73 -28.85 1.43
CA GLN A 201 1.55 -28.34 2.11
C GLN A 201 1.28 -26.85 1.87
N ILE A 202 2.27 -26.11 1.37
CA ILE A 202 2.19 -24.67 1.15
C ILE A 202 1.56 -24.39 -0.22
N ALA A 203 0.41 -23.74 -0.25
CA ALA A 203 -0.30 -23.34 -1.45
C ALA A 203 0.41 -22.17 -2.14
N CYS A 204 0.83 -21.19 -1.36
CA CYS A 204 1.52 -20.01 -1.87
C CYS A 204 2.39 -19.34 -0.82
N VAL A 205 3.37 -18.57 -1.32
CA VAL A 205 4.06 -17.51 -0.60
C VAL A 205 3.48 -16.17 -1.06
N MET A 206 3.05 -15.32 -0.14
CA MET A 206 2.54 -13.97 -0.41
C MET A 206 3.47 -12.93 0.18
N ILE A 207 3.89 -11.97 -0.63
CA ILE A 207 4.89 -10.96 -0.27
C ILE A 207 4.60 -9.62 -0.93
N GLU A 208 4.88 -8.52 -0.22
CA GLU A 208 5.07 -7.20 -0.83
C GLU A 208 6.48 -7.18 -1.48
N PRO A 209 6.64 -6.91 -2.79
CA PRO A 209 7.97 -6.90 -3.44
C PRO A 209 8.96 -5.91 -2.82
N ALA A 210 8.43 -4.80 -2.31
CA ALA A 210 9.10 -3.91 -1.35
C ALA A 210 8.08 -3.62 -0.25
N ALA A 211 8.44 -3.90 0.98
CA ALA A 211 7.47 -3.89 2.08
C ALA A 211 7.17 -2.46 2.55
N GLY A 212 6.04 -1.92 2.09
CA GLY A 212 5.57 -0.58 2.41
C GLY A 212 4.90 -0.47 3.77
N ASN A 213 4.36 -1.56 4.30
CA ASN A 213 3.68 -1.62 5.60
C ASN A 213 4.64 -1.77 6.79
N MET A 214 5.94 -1.80 6.57
CA MET A 214 6.98 -1.67 7.58
C MET A 214 7.96 -0.54 7.23
N ASN A 215 7.42 0.58 6.75
CA ASN A 215 8.13 1.81 6.39
C ASN A 215 9.17 1.61 5.29
N LEU A 216 8.80 0.95 4.20
CA LEU A 216 9.61 0.69 3.01
C LEU A 216 10.91 -0.09 3.29
N ILE A 217 10.81 -1.39 3.49
CA ILE A 217 11.98 -2.28 3.49
C ILE A 217 12.17 -2.86 2.09
N LEU A 218 13.38 -2.67 1.54
CA LEU A 218 13.72 -3.19 0.23
C LEU A 218 14.17 -4.66 0.32
N PRO A 219 13.83 -5.49 -0.68
CA PRO A 219 14.36 -6.83 -0.74
C PRO A 219 15.88 -6.79 -0.96
N GLN A 220 16.62 -7.61 -0.23
CA GLN A 220 18.04 -7.80 -0.46
C GLN A 220 18.25 -8.53 -1.79
N LYS A 221 19.42 -8.30 -2.41
CA LYS A 221 19.78 -8.98 -3.67
C LYS A 221 19.69 -10.49 -3.52
N GLY A 222 18.98 -11.13 -4.41
CA GLY A 222 18.77 -12.58 -4.42
C GLY A 222 17.60 -13.07 -3.56
N PHE A 223 16.95 -12.22 -2.77
CA PHE A 223 15.85 -12.65 -1.91
C PHE A 223 14.60 -13.06 -2.72
N LEU A 224 14.15 -12.22 -3.64
CA LEU A 224 12.97 -12.53 -4.47
C LEU A 224 13.23 -13.69 -5.44
N GLU A 225 14.43 -13.76 -6.02
CA GLU A 225 14.86 -14.88 -6.85
C GLU A 225 14.91 -16.19 -6.07
N GLY A 226 15.39 -16.13 -4.83
CA GLY A 226 15.39 -17.27 -3.91
C GLY A 226 13.97 -17.75 -3.57
N LEU A 227 13.03 -16.84 -3.31
CA LEU A 227 11.63 -17.17 -3.12
C LEU A 227 11.03 -17.84 -4.35
N ARG A 228 11.32 -17.33 -5.56
CA ARG A 228 10.85 -17.94 -6.79
C ARG A 228 11.39 -19.36 -6.96
N ALA A 229 12.68 -19.56 -6.67
CA ALA A 229 13.32 -20.88 -6.75
C ALA A 229 12.68 -21.89 -5.76
N LEU A 230 12.49 -21.50 -4.51
CA LEU A 230 11.84 -22.33 -3.49
C LEU A 230 10.40 -22.70 -3.88
N CYS A 231 9.61 -21.72 -4.31
CA CYS A 231 8.24 -21.98 -4.76
C CYS A 231 8.21 -22.90 -5.99
N SER A 232 9.12 -22.73 -6.94
CA SER A 232 9.18 -23.58 -8.13
C SER A 232 9.56 -25.02 -7.79
N ALA A 233 10.48 -25.20 -6.86
CA ALA A 233 10.92 -26.55 -6.43
C ALA A 233 9.82 -27.29 -5.66
N ASP A 234 9.01 -26.58 -4.85
CA ASP A 234 7.92 -27.16 -4.07
C ASP A 234 6.60 -27.28 -4.86
N GLY A 235 6.44 -26.54 -5.97
CA GLY A 235 5.19 -26.42 -6.71
C GLY A 235 4.17 -25.46 -6.05
N SER A 236 4.61 -24.56 -5.17
CA SER A 236 3.81 -23.49 -4.58
C SER A 236 3.70 -22.31 -5.54
N LEU A 237 2.63 -21.51 -5.41
CA LEU A 237 2.54 -20.23 -6.12
C LEU A 237 3.30 -19.13 -5.36
N LEU A 238 3.89 -18.18 -6.09
CA LEU A 238 4.44 -16.95 -5.54
C LEU A 238 3.50 -15.80 -5.92
N ILE A 239 2.93 -15.14 -4.92
CA ILE A 239 2.00 -14.01 -5.07
C ILE A 239 2.71 -12.74 -4.65
N PHE A 240 2.88 -11.81 -5.59
CA PHE A 240 3.31 -10.45 -5.29
C PHE A 240 2.09 -9.57 -4.98
N ASP A 241 2.07 -9.02 -3.76
CA ASP A 241 1.11 -7.99 -3.39
C ASP A 241 1.64 -6.63 -3.85
N GLU A 242 1.11 -6.17 -4.95
CA GLU A 242 1.48 -4.92 -5.60
C GLU A 242 0.52 -3.77 -5.29
N VAL A 243 -0.33 -3.91 -4.27
CA VAL A 243 -1.32 -2.88 -3.91
C VAL A 243 -0.67 -1.52 -3.59
N MET A 244 0.54 -1.52 -3.02
CA MET A 244 1.32 -0.29 -2.79
C MET A 244 2.39 -0.07 -3.86
N THR A 245 3.10 -1.10 -4.27
CA THR A 245 4.28 -1.02 -5.15
C THR A 245 3.91 -0.88 -6.62
N GLY A 246 2.80 -1.44 -7.00
CA GLY A 246 2.35 -1.44 -8.37
C GLY A 246 2.16 -0.04 -8.94
N PHE A 247 2.61 0.22 -10.20
CA PHE A 247 2.67 1.53 -10.89
C PHE A 247 3.41 2.64 -10.11
N ARG A 248 4.12 2.31 -9.03
CA ARG A 248 4.97 3.23 -8.28
C ARG A 248 6.45 2.88 -8.35
N VAL A 249 6.73 1.58 -8.35
CA VAL A 249 8.07 1.02 -8.34
C VAL A 249 8.39 0.40 -9.70
N ALA A 250 7.39 -0.23 -10.28
CA ALA A 250 7.32 -0.74 -11.63
C ALA A 250 5.90 -0.49 -12.14
N LEU A 251 5.60 -0.82 -13.39
CA LEU A 251 4.26 -0.65 -13.95
C LEU A 251 3.21 -1.44 -13.14
N GLY A 252 2.51 -0.84 -12.20
CA GLY A 252 1.42 -1.45 -11.42
C GLY A 252 0.81 -0.53 -10.35
N GLY A 253 -0.49 -0.50 -10.08
CA GLY A 253 -1.22 0.27 -9.03
C GLY A 253 -2.28 1.24 -9.57
N MET A 254 -3.53 0.97 -9.22
CA MET A 254 -4.69 1.77 -9.62
C MET A 254 -5.70 1.85 -8.47
N PRO A 255 -6.64 2.82 -8.49
CA PRO A 255 -7.74 2.88 -7.51
C PRO A 255 -8.79 1.77 -7.73
N VAL A 256 -8.34 0.58 -8.11
CA VAL A 256 -9.14 -0.64 -8.21
C VAL A 256 -8.32 -1.81 -7.68
N GLY A 257 -8.97 -2.78 -7.04
CA GLY A 257 -8.34 -4.06 -6.76
C GLY A 257 -8.38 -4.96 -7.98
N ALA A 258 -7.32 -5.71 -8.22
CA ALA A 258 -7.27 -6.71 -9.28
C ALA A 258 -6.38 -7.88 -8.88
N ILE A 259 -6.65 -9.05 -9.45
CA ILE A 259 -5.78 -10.21 -9.45
C ILE A 259 -5.45 -10.52 -10.89
N GLY A 260 -4.18 -10.77 -11.19
CA GLY A 260 -3.73 -11.18 -12.51
C GLY A 260 -2.68 -12.28 -12.43
N GLY A 261 -2.59 -13.08 -13.46
CA GLY A 261 -1.62 -14.15 -13.54
C GLY A 261 -1.76 -15.01 -14.79
N PRO A 262 -1.00 -16.12 -14.87
CA PRO A 262 -1.07 -17.08 -15.98
C PRO A 262 -2.49 -17.64 -16.15
N ALA A 263 -2.91 -17.86 -17.39
CA ALA A 263 -4.23 -18.39 -17.73
C ALA A 263 -4.54 -19.69 -16.96
N ALA A 264 -3.60 -20.63 -16.90
CA ALA A 264 -3.78 -21.90 -16.21
C ALA A 264 -4.17 -21.76 -14.73
N VAL A 265 -3.69 -20.71 -14.04
CA VAL A 265 -4.06 -20.42 -12.66
C VAL A 265 -5.39 -19.68 -12.61
N MET A 266 -5.54 -18.61 -13.40
CA MET A 266 -6.70 -17.71 -13.36
C MET A 266 -7.99 -18.39 -13.83
N GLU A 267 -7.93 -19.35 -14.74
CA GLU A 267 -9.06 -20.12 -15.24
C GLU A 267 -9.65 -21.12 -14.22
N MET A 268 -8.96 -21.33 -13.09
CA MET A 268 -9.58 -22.01 -11.94
C MET A 268 -10.69 -21.17 -11.29
N MET A 269 -10.81 -19.88 -11.61
CA MET A 269 -11.91 -19.05 -11.10
C MET A 269 -13.21 -19.29 -11.84
N ALA A 270 -14.31 -19.24 -11.11
CA ALA A 270 -15.66 -19.26 -11.71
C ALA A 270 -15.83 -18.08 -12.70
N PRO A 271 -16.50 -18.25 -13.85
CA PRO A 271 -17.32 -19.42 -14.25
C PRO A 271 -16.54 -20.57 -14.91
N LEU A 272 -15.23 -20.43 -15.19
CA LEU A 272 -14.46 -21.48 -15.87
C LEU A 272 -14.08 -22.62 -14.91
N GLY A 273 -13.67 -22.30 -13.70
CA GLY A 273 -13.24 -23.25 -12.70
C GLY A 273 -14.08 -23.20 -11.42
N PRO A 274 -13.74 -24.03 -10.40
CA PRO A 274 -14.52 -24.19 -9.17
C PRO A 274 -14.29 -23.10 -8.13
N VAL A 275 -13.30 -22.21 -8.30
CA VAL A 275 -12.95 -21.20 -7.30
C VAL A 275 -13.88 -19.99 -7.42
N TYR A 276 -14.76 -19.83 -6.44
CA TYR A 276 -15.76 -18.76 -6.47
C TYR A 276 -15.20 -17.41 -6.01
N GLN A 277 -15.44 -16.38 -6.80
CA GLN A 277 -15.27 -14.96 -6.47
C GLN A 277 -16.36 -14.17 -7.19
N ALA A 278 -16.99 -13.23 -6.50
CA ALA A 278 -17.94 -12.27 -7.05
C ALA A 278 -17.87 -10.95 -6.27
N GLY A 279 -18.20 -9.85 -6.92
CA GLY A 279 -18.31 -8.54 -6.30
C GLY A 279 -19.25 -7.65 -7.11
N THR A 280 -20.33 -7.17 -6.49
CA THR A 280 -21.36 -6.36 -7.18
C THR A 280 -20.77 -5.09 -7.81
N LEU A 281 -19.79 -4.48 -7.18
CA LEU A 281 -19.15 -3.25 -7.67
C LEU A 281 -17.80 -3.50 -8.38
N SER A 282 -17.38 -4.76 -8.50
CA SER A 282 -16.17 -5.10 -9.26
C SER A 282 -16.36 -4.74 -10.72
N GLY A 283 -15.41 -4.00 -11.31
CA GLY A 283 -15.51 -3.55 -12.69
C GLY A 283 -16.50 -2.38 -12.92
N ASN A 284 -16.93 -1.67 -11.86
CA ASN A 284 -17.84 -0.53 -12.04
C ASN A 284 -17.22 0.55 -12.94
N PRO A 285 -18.05 1.24 -13.77
CA PRO A 285 -17.55 2.14 -14.80
C PRO A 285 -16.72 3.31 -14.26
N ILE A 286 -16.97 3.77 -13.05
CA ILE A 286 -16.25 4.89 -12.44
C ILE A 286 -14.80 4.48 -12.13
N ALA A 287 -14.60 3.32 -11.51
CA ALA A 287 -13.27 2.79 -11.21
C ALA A 287 -12.51 2.44 -12.50
N MET A 288 -13.19 1.85 -13.50
CA MET A 288 -12.59 1.52 -14.79
C MET A 288 -12.13 2.77 -15.54
N ALA A 289 -12.98 3.80 -15.62
CA ALA A 289 -12.63 5.07 -16.25
C ALA A 289 -11.45 5.77 -15.57
N ALA A 290 -11.45 5.82 -14.23
CA ALA A 290 -10.33 6.37 -13.47
C ALA A 290 -9.04 5.58 -13.73
N GLY A 291 -9.15 4.25 -13.77
CA GLY A 291 -8.04 3.36 -14.03
C GLY A 291 -7.43 3.56 -15.43
N LEU A 292 -8.24 3.54 -16.46
CA LEU A 292 -7.80 3.76 -17.85
C LEU A 292 -7.11 5.10 -18.01
N ALA A 293 -7.71 6.19 -17.51
CA ALA A 293 -7.12 7.52 -17.57
C ALA A 293 -5.78 7.62 -16.80
N THR A 294 -5.68 6.96 -15.64
CA THR A 294 -4.43 6.93 -14.88
C THR A 294 -3.37 6.14 -15.65
N LEU A 295 -3.69 4.96 -16.20
CA LEU A 295 -2.75 4.18 -17.01
C LEU A 295 -2.29 4.91 -18.28
N GLU A 296 -3.17 5.67 -18.92
CA GLU A 296 -2.82 6.51 -20.07
C GLU A 296 -1.71 7.49 -19.70
N LEU A 297 -1.85 8.19 -18.57
CA LEU A 297 -0.89 9.18 -18.08
C LEU A 297 0.46 8.56 -17.69
N ILE A 298 0.43 7.53 -16.86
CA ILE A 298 1.66 6.95 -16.29
C ILE A 298 2.44 6.07 -17.27
N SER A 299 1.80 5.63 -18.35
CA SER A 299 2.47 4.88 -19.42
C SER A 299 3.17 5.79 -20.44
N ALA A 300 3.02 7.10 -20.32
CA ALA A 300 3.71 8.04 -21.21
C ALA A 300 5.23 7.96 -21.01
N PRO A 301 6.04 7.91 -22.08
CA PRO A 301 7.49 7.94 -21.97
C PRO A 301 7.95 9.16 -21.17
N GLY A 302 8.88 8.96 -20.24
CA GLY A 302 9.43 10.04 -19.43
C GLY A 302 8.56 10.47 -18.24
N PHE A 303 7.47 9.75 -17.93
CA PHE A 303 6.59 10.12 -16.81
C PHE A 303 7.27 9.99 -15.44
N TYR A 304 7.99 8.89 -15.19
CA TYR A 304 8.53 8.59 -13.86
C TYR A 304 9.86 9.29 -13.57
N GLU A 305 10.71 9.51 -14.55
CA GLU A 305 12.08 10.01 -14.35
C GLU A 305 12.12 11.33 -13.56
N PRO A 306 11.34 12.38 -13.92
CA PRO A 306 11.36 13.63 -13.16
C PRO A 306 10.72 13.47 -11.77
N VAL A 307 9.74 12.59 -11.61
CA VAL A 307 9.07 12.32 -10.31
C VAL A 307 10.06 11.66 -9.34
N VAL A 308 10.77 10.62 -9.82
CA VAL A 308 11.79 9.90 -9.04
C VAL A 308 12.97 10.81 -8.69
N ALA A 309 13.40 11.65 -9.61
CA ALA A 309 14.50 12.60 -9.37
C ALA A 309 14.13 13.64 -8.28
N ARG A 310 12.90 14.20 -8.32
CA ARG A 310 12.43 15.14 -7.29
C ARG A 310 12.30 14.48 -5.92
N LEU A 311 11.78 13.24 -5.86
CA LEU A 311 11.77 12.49 -4.61
C LEU A 311 13.18 12.24 -4.10
N GLY A 312 14.14 11.91 -4.98
CA GLY A 312 15.56 11.78 -4.62
C GLY A 312 16.13 13.04 -3.99
N ARG A 313 15.80 14.23 -4.56
CA ARG A 313 16.17 15.53 -3.99
C ARG A 313 15.55 15.74 -2.59
N LEU A 314 14.27 15.38 -2.41
CA LEU A 314 13.62 15.47 -1.11
C LEU A 314 14.34 14.57 -0.07
N ILE A 315 14.61 13.31 -0.41
CA ILE A 315 15.29 12.36 0.49
C ILE A 315 16.70 12.83 0.85
N ALA A 316 17.47 13.32 -0.10
CA ALA A 316 18.80 13.87 0.16
C ALA A 316 18.74 15.07 1.11
N GLY A 317 17.84 16.03 0.84
CA GLY A 317 17.69 17.21 1.67
C GLY A 317 17.17 16.94 3.09
N LEU A 318 16.29 15.92 3.28
CA LEU A 318 15.87 15.48 4.61
C LEU A 318 17.05 14.90 5.42
N ARG A 319 17.91 14.09 4.77
CA ARG A 319 19.13 13.57 5.42
C ARG A 319 20.10 14.68 5.80
N GLU A 320 20.34 15.64 4.91
CA GLU A 320 21.19 16.80 5.17
C GLU A 320 20.65 17.65 6.33
N ALA A 321 19.34 17.92 6.34
CA ALA A 321 18.70 18.69 7.40
C ALA A 321 18.83 18.00 8.78
N ALA A 322 18.59 16.69 8.84
CA ALA A 322 18.75 15.91 10.06
C ALA A 322 20.21 15.85 10.53
N GLN A 323 21.16 15.65 9.60
CA GLN A 323 22.59 15.64 9.91
C GLN A 323 23.05 16.99 10.47
N ALA A 324 22.64 18.11 9.86
CA ALA A 324 22.95 19.45 10.34
C ALA A 324 22.41 19.74 11.75
N ALA A 325 21.30 19.09 12.13
CA ALA A 325 20.70 19.18 13.46
C ALA A 325 21.26 18.13 14.45
N GLY A 326 22.14 17.22 14.03
CA GLY A 326 22.65 16.14 14.88
C GLY A 326 21.61 15.06 15.22
N VAL A 327 20.52 14.97 14.44
CA VAL A 327 19.44 14.01 14.68
C VAL A 327 19.75 12.68 13.99
N PRO A 328 19.74 11.54 14.70
CA PRO A 328 19.81 10.22 14.12
C PRO A 328 18.62 9.99 13.17
N PHE A 329 18.89 9.94 11.88
CA PHE A 329 17.89 9.84 10.83
C PHE A 329 18.43 9.06 9.64
N SER A 330 17.59 8.25 9.05
CA SER A 330 17.86 7.63 7.75
C SER A 330 16.59 7.60 6.90
N ALA A 331 16.76 7.46 5.60
CA ALA A 331 15.64 7.40 4.67
C ALA A 331 16.07 6.61 3.43
N GLN A 332 15.10 6.05 2.71
CA GLN A 332 15.32 5.44 1.40
C GLN A 332 14.12 5.65 0.50
N GLN A 333 14.33 5.48 -0.82
CA GLN A 333 13.28 5.52 -1.81
C GLN A 333 13.36 4.32 -2.75
N LEU A 334 12.22 3.99 -3.34
CA LEU A 334 12.09 3.07 -4.47
C LEU A 334 10.98 3.57 -5.38
N GLY A 335 11.32 3.92 -6.63
CA GLY A 335 10.36 4.57 -7.52
C GLY A 335 9.82 5.86 -6.91
N THR A 336 8.50 5.93 -6.75
CA THR A 336 7.78 7.08 -6.16
C THR A 336 7.31 6.83 -4.72
N MET A 337 7.89 5.84 -4.04
CA MET A 337 7.69 5.52 -2.62
C MET A 337 8.95 5.83 -1.82
N ALA A 338 8.79 6.23 -0.57
CA ALA A 338 9.92 6.41 0.33
C ALA A 338 9.57 6.10 1.78
N GLY A 339 10.60 5.80 2.56
CA GLY A 339 10.52 5.59 4.00
C GLY A 339 11.50 6.50 4.74
N ILE A 340 11.09 6.97 5.92
CA ILE A 340 11.92 7.77 6.84
C ILE A 340 11.97 7.10 8.20
N TYR A 341 13.15 7.09 8.81
CA TYR A 341 13.40 6.38 10.07
C TYR A 341 14.15 7.28 11.05
N MET A 342 13.66 7.37 12.28
CA MET A 342 14.35 8.09 13.36
C MET A 342 15.45 7.20 13.99
N MET A 343 16.40 6.81 13.13
CA MET A 343 17.55 5.98 13.46
C MET A 343 18.68 6.19 12.44
N PRO A 344 19.96 5.92 12.82
CA PRO A 344 21.11 6.31 11.97
C PRO A 344 21.30 5.46 10.72
N LYS A 345 20.71 4.27 10.67
CA LYS A 345 20.82 3.34 9.52
C LYS A 345 19.45 2.93 9.03
N VAL A 346 19.34 2.72 7.72
CA VAL A 346 18.14 2.15 7.10
C VAL A 346 17.98 0.70 7.58
N PRO A 347 16.83 0.36 8.18
CA PRO A 347 16.56 -0.99 8.66
C PRO A 347 16.38 -1.99 7.51
N GLN A 348 16.69 -3.25 7.77
CA GLN A 348 16.61 -4.36 6.81
C GLN A 348 15.53 -5.39 7.17
N SER A 349 14.92 -5.26 8.35
CA SER A 349 13.91 -6.17 8.87
C SER A 349 12.85 -5.43 9.68
N TYR A 350 11.70 -6.08 9.89
CA TYR A 350 10.65 -5.54 10.77
C TYR A 350 11.14 -5.32 12.20
N ALA A 351 11.91 -6.27 12.73
CA ALA A 351 12.48 -6.15 14.07
C ALA A 351 13.36 -4.89 14.22
N GLU A 352 14.18 -4.57 13.22
CA GLU A 352 14.99 -3.36 13.21
C GLU A 352 14.12 -2.08 13.12
N VAL A 353 13.08 -2.07 12.29
CA VAL A 353 12.13 -0.93 12.21
C VAL A 353 11.54 -0.61 13.58
N MET A 354 11.21 -1.63 14.36
CA MET A 354 10.61 -1.47 15.68
C MET A 354 11.57 -0.90 16.75
N THR A 355 12.88 -0.75 16.43
CA THR A 355 13.86 -0.13 17.35
C THR A 355 14.01 1.39 17.15
N GLN A 356 13.33 1.98 16.17
CA GLN A 356 13.42 3.42 15.92
C GLN A 356 12.86 4.26 17.07
N ASP A 357 13.31 5.51 17.19
CA ASP A 357 12.81 6.46 18.18
C ASP A 357 11.41 6.99 17.80
N VAL A 358 10.38 6.29 18.29
CA VAL A 358 8.96 6.61 18.01
C VAL A 358 8.57 7.98 18.57
N GLU A 359 9.08 8.37 19.73
CA GLU A 359 8.74 9.67 20.33
C GLU A 359 9.34 10.83 19.54
N ARG A 360 10.54 10.64 18.99
CA ARG A 360 11.13 11.61 18.06
C ARG A 360 10.34 11.69 16.76
N PHE A 361 9.89 10.55 16.23
CA PHE A 361 9.01 10.54 15.06
C PHE A 361 7.73 11.33 15.31
N LYS A 362 7.05 11.15 16.46
CA LYS A 362 5.84 11.89 16.81
C LYS A 362 6.07 13.41 16.82
N ARG A 363 7.17 13.86 17.45
CA ARG A 363 7.52 15.28 17.47
C ARG A 363 7.77 15.82 16.07
N PHE A 364 8.57 15.13 15.26
CA PHE A 364 8.80 15.48 13.86
C PHE A 364 7.49 15.55 13.07
N TYR A 365 6.67 14.51 13.16
CA TYR A 365 5.37 14.43 12.48
C TYR A 365 4.49 15.65 12.80
N HIS A 366 4.31 15.99 14.07
CA HIS A 366 3.48 17.12 14.47
C HIS A 366 4.04 18.45 14.01
N ARG A 367 5.35 18.67 14.09
CA ARG A 367 6.01 19.87 13.55
C ARG A 367 5.74 20.03 12.05
N MET A 368 5.92 18.95 11.29
CA MET A 368 5.65 18.99 9.85
C MET A 368 4.17 19.21 9.55
N LEU A 369 3.26 18.55 10.26
CA LEU A 369 1.81 18.73 10.10
C LEU A 369 1.38 20.18 10.43
N GLU A 370 1.90 20.76 11.51
CA GLU A 370 1.66 22.15 11.87
C GLU A 370 2.22 23.13 10.84
N ALA A 371 3.33 22.80 10.21
CA ALA A 371 3.92 23.57 9.13
C ALA A 371 3.19 23.44 7.77
N GLY A 372 2.21 22.52 7.65
CA GLY A 372 1.49 22.29 6.39
C GLY A 372 2.09 21.20 5.50
N VAL A 373 2.77 20.21 6.10
CA VAL A 373 3.28 19.02 5.42
C VAL A 373 2.66 17.77 6.04
N TYR A 374 1.95 16.97 5.25
CA TYR A 374 1.21 15.82 5.74
C TYR A 374 1.89 14.50 5.36
N PHE A 375 2.72 13.99 6.26
CA PHE A 375 3.27 12.63 6.19
C PHE A 375 2.27 11.60 6.74
N PRO A 376 2.44 10.28 6.47
CA PRO A 376 1.65 9.24 7.13
C PRO A 376 1.73 9.35 8.67
N PRO A 377 0.60 9.24 9.39
CA PRO A 377 0.54 9.36 10.84
C PRO A 377 0.99 8.08 11.56
N SER A 378 2.11 7.50 11.13
CA SER A 378 2.63 6.26 11.67
C SER A 378 4.13 6.13 11.36
N PRO A 379 4.98 5.73 12.33
CA PRO A 379 6.40 5.53 12.11
C PRO A 379 6.73 4.28 11.28
N VAL A 380 5.75 3.43 11.01
CA VAL A 380 5.91 2.17 10.25
C VAL A 380 5.23 2.20 8.89
N GLU A 381 4.90 3.38 8.38
CA GLU A 381 4.25 3.54 7.08
C GLU A 381 5.16 4.24 6.08
N ALA A 382 5.22 3.73 4.85
CA ALA A 382 5.84 4.43 3.73
C ALA A 382 5.05 5.68 3.36
N PHE A 383 5.71 6.66 2.78
CA PHE A 383 5.07 7.82 2.18
C PHE A 383 5.16 7.81 0.66
N PHE A 384 4.30 8.59 0.01
CA PHE A 384 4.07 8.53 -1.42
C PHE A 384 4.27 9.88 -2.09
N PHE A 385 4.93 9.86 -3.23
CA PHE A 385 5.19 11.03 -4.06
C PHE A 385 4.43 10.90 -5.38
N SER A 386 3.89 11.99 -5.90
CA SER A 386 3.10 12.01 -7.13
C SER A 386 3.75 12.92 -8.18
N SER A 387 3.32 12.81 -9.44
CA SER A 387 3.77 13.71 -10.49
C SER A 387 3.33 15.17 -10.27
N ALA A 388 2.34 15.41 -9.41
CA ALA A 388 1.89 16.74 -9.03
C ALA A 388 2.83 17.46 -8.05
N HIS A 389 3.76 16.74 -7.40
CA HIS A 389 4.79 17.36 -6.57
C HIS A 389 5.87 17.97 -7.46
N GLY A 390 5.92 19.30 -7.51
CA GLY A 390 6.93 20.06 -8.19
C GLY A 390 8.12 20.44 -7.28
N ASP A 391 8.99 21.29 -7.81
CA ASP A 391 10.15 21.79 -7.05
C ASP A 391 9.72 22.68 -5.88
N ALA A 392 8.64 23.44 -6.04
CA ALA A 392 8.12 24.31 -4.98
C ALA A 392 7.65 23.51 -3.74
N GLU A 393 6.97 22.37 -3.92
CA GLU A 393 6.54 21.50 -2.84
C GLU A 393 7.73 20.85 -2.13
N VAL A 394 8.77 20.45 -2.88
CA VAL A 394 10.00 19.90 -2.33
C VAL A 394 10.76 20.97 -1.53
N ASP A 395 10.94 22.17 -2.09
CA ASP A 395 11.67 23.27 -1.42
C ASP A 395 10.96 23.68 -0.13
N PHE A 396 9.64 23.85 -0.18
CA PHE A 396 8.81 24.14 1.00
C PHE A 396 8.98 23.05 2.07
N THR A 397 8.87 21.79 1.69
CA THR A 397 9.00 20.66 2.63
C THR A 397 10.37 20.63 3.29
N LEU A 398 11.44 20.86 2.51
CA LEU A 398 12.81 20.90 3.03
C LEU A 398 13.06 22.08 3.96
N GLU A 399 12.48 23.25 3.68
CA GLU A 399 12.54 24.41 4.57
C GLU A 399 11.89 24.08 5.93
N GLN A 400 10.68 23.52 5.92
CA GLN A 400 9.98 23.14 7.16
C GLN A 400 10.69 22.02 7.91
N ALA A 401 11.27 21.05 7.19
CA ALA A 401 12.04 19.96 7.81
C ALA A 401 13.30 20.46 8.52
N ARG A 402 14.02 21.45 7.96
CA ARG A 402 15.18 22.07 8.63
C ARG A 402 14.79 22.71 9.96
N ILE A 403 13.63 23.35 10.01
CA ILE A 403 13.11 23.93 11.26
C ILE A 403 12.72 22.82 12.22
N ALA A 404 11.94 21.83 11.76
CA ALA A 404 11.47 20.74 12.58
C ALA A 404 12.62 19.93 13.21
N PHE A 405 13.68 19.63 12.47
CA PHE A 405 14.83 18.88 13.00
C PHE A 405 15.64 19.64 14.04
N ARG A 406 15.71 20.97 13.99
CA ARG A 406 16.41 21.77 15.01
C ARG A 406 15.73 21.71 16.38
N ASP A 407 14.45 21.45 16.39
CA ASP A 407 13.60 21.43 17.59
C ASP A 407 13.40 20.01 18.17
N LEU A 408 14.10 18.98 17.63
CA LEU A 408 14.01 17.59 18.08
C LEU A 408 15.11 17.21 19.08
#